data_fef3c576195bb4860d6ff80e8fe2e2f9
#
_entry.id   fef3c576195bb4860d6ff80e8fe2e2f9
#
_cell.length_a   1.000
_cell.length_b   1.000
_cell.length_c   1.000
_cell.angle_alpha   90.00
_cell.angle_beta   90.00
_cell.angle_gamma   90.00
#
_symmetry.space_group_name_H-M   'P 1'
#
loop_
_entity.id
_entity.type
_entity.pdbx_description
1 polymer ?
#
loop_
_entity_poly.entity_id
_entity_poly.type
_entity_poly.pdbx_seq_one_letter_code
_entity_poly.pdbx_strand_id
1 'polypeptide(L)'
;LLHSMVSQIDLVNLNNLTKLPVAAETKKRRAPKAPELPIVERRNWLIHQHYVRKDYDTCKVIIKEQLQETGGMCEYAIYVQALILRLEGKIQESLELFQSCAILNPSSSDNLKQVARSLFLLGKHKAAIEFYHEAARVADKDWEISHNLGLCYFFIKDLKSAEEHLNRALQTHKHDRTFVMLGKVHLLAGDTDKAIEVYKRAVEFSPENTELLTTLGLLYLQLGKYQKAFEHLGNALTFDPSNYKAILAAGSMMQTHGDFDVAMNKYRVAACVVPESPPLWNNIGMCFFGKKKYVAAFSCLKRAHYLSPFDWKVLYNLGLVHLTMQQYASAFHFLSAAINLNPRMGELYMLLAVALTNLEDVENATKAYEQAATMDDSNPLVNLNFAIFLYNHGEKKGALAQYQEMERKVNTLRDSNSNVEFDSELVDMAQKMAGALQLADSLVWTKPDKDSKSKSSSSAVSGPGAPLGTNQALGQAMSSAASYNKNIQLPAGKKQEGLSEDSCLPLEPEGDVEEAPSPPTEPPGSP
;
A
#
# COMPACT_ATOMS: atom_id res chain seq x y z
N LEU A 1 0.46 -26.92 25.18
CA LEU A 1 1.21 -27.15 26.44
C LEU A 1 0.57 -26.43 27.64
N LEU A 2 -0.24 -25.39 27.48
CA LEU A 2 -0.95 -24.70 28.56
C LEU A 2 -2.28 -25.36 28.96
N HIS A 3 -2.86 -26.23 28.13
CA HIS A 3 -4.11 -26.95 28.41
C HIS A 3 -3.89 -28.30 29.14
N SER A 4 -2.64 -28.77 29.24
CA SER A 4 -2.30 -30.02 29.93
C SER A 4 -1.82 -29.85 31.37
N MET A 5 -1.57 -28.63 31.82
CA MET A 5 -1.10 -28.34 33.18
C MET A 5 -2.20 -27.96 34.19
N VAL A 6 -3.42 -27.70 33.74
CA VAL A 6 -4.56 -27.34 34.61
C VAL A 6 -5.29 -28.59 35.14
N SER A 7 -5.13 -29.76 34.48
CA SER A 7 -5.86 -30.97 34.87
C SER A 7 -5.15 -31.89 35.92
N GLN A 8 -3.97 -31.53 36.40
CA GLN A 8 -3.25 -32.34 37.39
C GLN A 8 -3.19 -31.77 38.81
N ILE A 9 -3.70 -30.56 39.05
CA ILE A 9 -3.65 -29.96 40.42
C ILE A 9 -4.92 -30.22 41.23
N ASP A 10 -6.04 -30.60 40.59
CA ASP A 10 -7.33 -30.76 41.32
C ASP A 10 -7.65 -32.17 41.82
N LEU A 11 -6.79 -33.15 41.62
CA LEU A 11 -7.07 -34.56 42.01
C LEU A 11 -6.34 -35.06 43.25
N VAL A 12 -5.49 -34.27 43.88
CA VAL A 12 -4.72 -34.72 45.08
C VAL A 12 -5.28 -34.19 46.42
N ASN A 13 -6.24 -33.27 46.42
CA ASN A 13 -6.72 -32.63 47.65
C ASN A 13 -8.12 -33.05 48.13
N LEU A 14 -8.72 -34.12 47.59
CA LEU A 14 -10.09 -34.51 47.97
C LEU A 14 -10.19 -35.71 48.91
N ASN A 15 -9.08 -36.35 49.32
CA ASN A 15 -9.13 -37.58 50.13
C ASN A 15 -8.68 -37.44 51.59
N ASN A 16 -8.50 -36.24 52.14
CA ASN A 16 -8.06 -36.07 53.54
C ASN A 16 -9.00 -35.24 54.43
N LEU A 17 -10.30 -35.19 54.13
CA LEU A 17 -11.28 -34.46 54.96
C LEU A 17 -12.35 -35.39 55.59
N THR A 18 -11.92 -36.49 56.21
CA THR A 18 -12.81 -37.20 57.17
C THR A 18 -12.03 -37.43 58.43
N LYS A 19 -12.24 -36.55 59.40
CA LYS A 19 -12.20 -36.67 60.85
C LYS A 19 -11.67 -35.38 61.49
N LEU A 20 -12.55 -34.50 61.87
CA LEU A 20 -12.29 -33.53 62.92
C LEU A 20 -13.46 -33.56 63.93
N PRO A 21 -13.19 -33.46 65.21
CA PRO A 21 -14.17 -33.65 66.26
C PRO A 21 -15.06 -32.41 66.40
N VAL A 22 -16.30 -32.68 66.78
CA VAL A 22 -17.28 -31.69 67.22
C VAL A 22 -16.75 -30.92 68.43
N ALA A 23 -16.46 -29.65 68.28
CA ALA A 23 -16.12 -28.71 69.31
C ALA A 23 -16.96 -27.43 69.19
N ALA A 24 -17.73 -27.22 70.24
CA ALA A 24 -18.22 -25.97 70.80
C ALA A 24 -18.61 -24.79 69.85
N GLU A 25 -19.85 -24.37 69.97
CA GLU A 25 -20.44 -23.13 69.43
C GLU A 25 -19.58 -21.92 69.80
N THR A 26 -18.71 -21.52 68.95
CA THR A 26 -18.13 -20.16 68.98
C THR A 26 -19.03 -19.24 68.21
N LYS A 27 -19.57 -18.20 68.85
CA LYS A 27 -20.28 -17.08 68.26
C LYS A 27 -19.58 -16.66 67.00
N LYS A 28 -20.21 -16.83 65.82
CA LYS A 28 -19.74 -16.31 64.53
C LYS A 28 -19.58 -14.80 64.68
N ARG A 29 -18.34 -14.33 64.82
CA ARG A 29 -18.01 -12.94 64.56
C ARG A 29 -18.49 -12.65 63.13
N ARG A 30 -19.49 -11.78 63.00
CA ARG A 30 -19.90 -11.24 61.67
C ARG A 30 -18.62 -10.68 61.07
N ALA A 31 -18.26 -11.17 59.88
CA ALA A 31 -17.21 -10.54 59.08
C ALA A 31 -17.49 -9.05 59.00
N PRO A 32 -16.49 -8.17 59.15
CA PRO A 32 -16.69 -6.74 58.98
C PRO A 32 -17.37 -6.51 57.64
N LYS A 33 -18.49 -5.76 57.63
CA LYS A 33 -19.14 -5.35 56.40
C LYS A 33 -18.08 -4.65 55.56
N ALA A 34 -17.93 -5.07 54.28
CA ALA A 34 -17.11 -4.33 53.35
C ALA A 34 -17.56 -2.85 53.35
N PRO A 35 -16.62 -1.90 53.29
CA PRO A 35 -16.98 -0.48 53.21
C PRO A 35 -17.95 -0.30 52.04
N GLU A 36 -19.04 0.44 52.27
CA GLU A 36 -19.97 0.77 51.19
C GLU A 36 -19.27 1.74 50.21
N LEU A 37 -19.23 1.37 48.95
CA LEU A 37 -18.68 2.24 47.90
C LEU A 37 -19.45 3.58 47.82
N PRO A 38 -18.81 4.71 47.53
CA PRO A 38 -19.47 5.95 47.30
C PRO A 38 -20.59 5.79 46.23
N ILE A 39 -21.67 6.51 46.38
CA ILE A 39 -22.83 6.43 45.44
C ILE A 39 -22.35 6.67 43.98
N VAL A 40 -21.38 7.56 43.79
CA VAL A 40 -20.82 7.90 42.48
C VAL A 40 -20.09 6.74 41.83
N GLU A 41 -19.48 5.83 42.63
CA GLU A 41 -18.67 4.73 42.12
C GLU A 41 -19.37 3.36 42.21
N ARG A 42 -20.54 3.31 42.81
CA ARG A 42 -21.22 2.08 43.23
C ARG A 42 -21.40 1.05 42.12
N ARG A 43 -21.62 1.47 40.87
CA ARG A 43 -21.86 0.59 39.72
C ARG A 43 -20.74 0.62 38.66
N ASN A 44 -19.63 1.33 38.89
CA ASN A 44 -18.57 1.47 37.91
C ASN A 44 -18.00 0.12 37.47
N TRP A 45 -17.79 -0.81 38.42
CA TRP A 45 -17.33 -2.16 38.11
C TRP A 45 -18.29 -2.95 37.21
N LEU A 46 -19.60 -2.77 37.38
CA LEU A 46 -20.64 -3.44 36.60
C LEU A 46 -20.70 -2.85 35.19
N ILE A 47 -20.64 -1.52 35.07
CA ILE A 47 -20.55 -0.80 33.79
C ILE A 47 -19.32 -1.29 33.02
N HIS A 48 -18.15 -1.35 33.70
CA HIS A 48 -16.92 -1.86 33.10
C HIS A 48 -17.06 -3.30 32.59
N GLN A 49 -17.63 -4.19 33.40
CA GLN A 49 -17.84 -5.58 33.04
C GLN A 49 -18.71 -5.76 31.78
N HIS A 50 -19.83 -5.05 31.69
CA HIS A 50 -20.70 -5.13 30.51
C HIS A 50 -20.05 -4.48 29.28
N TYR A 51 -19.31 -3.40 29.46
CA TYR A 51 -18.54 -2.77 28.36
C TYR A 51 -17.48 -3.73 27.77
N VAL A 52 -16.66 -4.36 28.60
CA VAL A 52 -15.64 -5.33 28.15
C VAL A 52 -16.27 -6.55 27.47
N ARG A 53 -17.44 -6.99 27.95
CA ARG A 53 -18.20 -8.08 27.31
C ARG A 53 -18.88 -7.68 26.02
N LYS A 54 -18.81 -6.40 25.62
CA LYS A 54 -19.50 -5.83 24.44
C LYS A 54 -21.03 -5.91 24.53
N ASP A 55 -21.57 -6.03 25.74
CA ASP A 55 -23.01 -5.98 26.01
C ASP A 55 -23.42 -4.51 26.21
N TYR A 56 -23.48 -3.77 25.11
CA TYR A 56 -23.70 -2.32 25.14
C TYR A 56 -25.13 -1.93 25.54
N ASP A 57 -26.14 -2.76 25.25
CA ASP A 57 -27.53 -2.45 25.57
C ASP A 57 -27.77 -2.50 27.08
N THR A 58 -27.32 -3.57 27.74
CA THR A 58 -27.40 -3.68 29.20
C THR A 58 -26.52 -2.62 29.86
N CYS A 59 -25.34 -2.36 29.31
CA CYS A 59 -24.43 -1.31 29.80
C CYS A 59 -25.10 0.07 29.81
N LYS A 60 -25.81 0.46 28.75
CA LYS A 60 -26.55 1.73 28.67
C LYS A 60 -27.67 1.84 29.70
N VAL A 61 -28.37 0.75 29.98
CA VAL A 61 -29.42 0.74 31.03
C VAL A 61 -28.81 1.03 32.40
N ILE A 62 -27.69 0.33 32.74
CA ILE A 62 -26.99 0.51 34.02
C ILE A 62 -26.40 1.94 34.11
N ILE A 63 -25.81 2.46 33.04
CA ILE A 63 -25.31 3.83 32.95
C ILE A 63 -26.46 4.84 33.24
N LYS A 64 -27.62 4.66 32.60
CA LYS A 64 -28.77 5.54 32.80
C LYS A 64 -29.25 5.55 34.24
N GLU A 65 -29.35 4.38 34.87
CA GLU A 65 -29.71 4.26 36.30
C GLU A 65 -28.67 4.96 37.19
N GLN A 66 -27.35 4.73 36.92
CA GLN A 66 -26.26 5.34 37.68
C GLN A 66 -26.29 6.87 37.57
N LEU A 67 -26.50 7.39 36.36
CA LEU A 67 -26.58 8.84 36.14
C LEU A 67 -27.81 9.48 36.78
N GLN A 68 -28.97 8.76 36.86
CA GLN A 68 -30.13 9.23 37.56
C GLN A 68 -29.90 9.31 39.08
N GLU A 69 -29.25 8.29 39.67
CA GLU A 69 -28.94 8.27 41.10
C GLU A 69 -27.90 9.32 41.50
N THR A 70 -26.93 9.64 40.61
CA THR A 70 -25.83 10.58 40.86
C THR A 70 -26.15 12.00 40.39
N GLY A 71 -27.34 12.27 39.84
CA GLY A 71 -27.65 13.57 39.25
C GLY A 71 -26.75 13.97 38.09
N GLY A 72 -26.21 12.99 37.35
CA GLY A 72 -25.31 13.23 36.21
C GLY A 72 -23.85 13.50 36.58
N MET A 73 -23.44 13.26 37.83
CA MET A 73 -22.07 13.59 38.30
C MET A 73 -21.10 12.40 38.30
N CYS A 74 -21.47 11.26 37.72
CA CYS A 74 -20.60 10.09 37.59
C CYS A 74 -19.73 10.18 36.32
N GLU A 75 -18.49 10.65 36.46
CA GLU A 75 -17.53 10.78 35.36
C GLU A 75 -17.37 9.48 34.59
N TYR A 76 -17.15 8.34 35.28
CA TYR A 76 -16.92 7.06 34.65
C TYR A 76 -18.12 6.59 33.79
N ALA A 77 -19.34 6.77 34.29
CA ALA A 77 -20.55 6.41 33.54
C ALA A 77 -20.69 7.24 32.26
N ILE A 78 -20.41 8.56 32.32
CA ILE A 78 -20.44 9.44 31.15
C ILE A 78 -19.34 9.05 30.16
N TYR A 79 -18.12 8.75 30.67
CA TYR A 79 -16.99 8.33 29.87
C TYR A 79 -17.30 7.07 29.06
N VAL A 80 -17.80 6.01 29.71
CA VAL A 80 -18.16 4.77 29.01
C VAL A 80 -19.33 4.98 28.05
N GLN A 81 -20.32 5.82 28.37
CA GLN A 81 -21.39 6.18 27.44
C GLN A 81 -20.85 6.86 26.19
N ALA A 82 -19.90 7.77 26.36
CA ALA A 82 -19.25 8.45 25.25
C ALA A 82 -18.45 7.48 24.35
N LEU A 83 -17.76 6.49 24.95
CA LEU A 83 -17.09 5.42 24.18
C LEU A 83 -18.10 4.61 23.37
N ILE A 84 -19.23 4.20 23.97
CA ILE A 84 -20.25 3.44 23.25
C ILE A 84 -20.84 4.25 22.08
N LEU A 85 -21.16 5.54 22.28
CA LEU A 85 -21.68 6.40 21.23
C LEU A 85 -20.67 6.56 20.07
N ARG A 86 -19.38 6.64 20.38
CA ARG A 86 -18.34 6.68 19.35
C ARG A 86 -18.28 5.39 18.53
N LEU A 87 -18.41 4.22 19.17
CA LEU A 87 -18.50 2.93 18.48
C LEU A 87 -19.75 2.81 17.61
N GLU A 88 -20.86 3.49 17.99
CA GLU A 88 -22.08 3.58 17.18
C GLU A 88 -22.00 4.60 16.03
N GLY A 89 -20.87 5.30 15.89
CA GLY A 89 -20.67 6.32 14.86
C GLY A 89 -21.23 7.70 15.22
N LYS A 90 -21.80 7.90 16.41
CA LYS A 90 -22.34 9.18 16.90
C LYS A 90 -21.23 10.03 17.53
N ILE A 91 -20.24 10.43 16.70
CA ILE A 91 -19.00 11.06 17.17
C ILE A 91 -19.26 12.43 17.81
N GLN A 92 -20.23 13.21 17.29
CA GLN A 92 -20.55 14.52 17.84
C GLN A 92 -21.15 14.43 19.25
N GLU A 93 -22.10 13.51 19.47
CA GLU A 93 -22.70 13.29 20.79
C GLU A 93 -21.64 12.75 21.78
N SER A 94 -20.77 11.87 21.31
CA SER A 94 -19.62 11.37 22.09
C SER A 94 -18.68 12.51 22.51
N LEU A 95 -18.39 13.46 21.61
CA LEU A 95 -17.55 14.63 21.92
C LEU A 95 -18.14 15.47 23.07
N GLU A 96 -19.44 15.75 23.03
CA GLU A 96 -20.15 16.54 24.06
C GLU A 96 -20.05 15.86 25.44
N LEU A 97 -20.18 14.54 25.48
CA LEU A 97 -20.03 13.78 26.72
C LEU A 97 -18.58 13.76 27.22
N PHE A 98 -17.58 13.61 26.35
CA PHE A 98 -16.18 13.71 26.78
C PHE A 98 -15.80 15.12 27.24
N GLN A 99 -16.37 16.16 26.65
CA GLN A 99 -16.21 17.53 27.15
C GLN A 99 -16.81 17.68 28.55
N SER A 100 -17.96 17.05 28.80
CA SER A 100 -18.55 17.00 30.14
C SER A 100 -17.64 16.28 31.15
N CYS A 101 -17.02 15.16 30.76
CA CYS A 101 -16.01 14.48 31.59
C CYS A 101 -14.79 15.39 31.89
N ALA A 102 -14.29 16.13 30.89
CA ALA A 102 -13.18 17.06 31.07
C ALA A 102 -13.52 18.25 32.00
N ILE A 103 -14.79 18.69 32.03
CA ILE A 103 -15.28 19.70 32.97
C ILE A 103 -15.34 19.13 34.39
N LEU A 104 -15.83 17.90 34.55
CA LEU A 104 -15.91 17.22 35.84
C LEU A 104 -14.53 16.94 36.45
N ASN A 105 -13.57 16.56 35.61
CA ASN A 105 -12.20 16.26 36.02
C ASN A 105 -11.17 16.86 35.03
N PRO A 106 -10.82 18.14 35.21
CA PRO A 106 -9.85 18.82 34.36
C PRO A 106 -8.42 18.29 34.47
N SER A 107 -8.09 17.55 35.52
CA SER A 107 -6.76 17.00 35.74
C SER A 107 -6.54 15.63 35.08
N SER A 108 -7.58 15.06 34.48
CA SER A 108 -7.50 13.78 33.78
C SER A 108 -6.95 13.97 32.36
N SER A 109 -5.75 13.48 32.11
CA SER A 109 -5.18 13.46 30.74
C SER A 109 -6.00 12.59 29.80
N ASP A 110 -6.63 11.51 30.33
CA ASP A 110 -7.44 10.57 29.53
C ASP A 110 -8.69 11.26 28.96
N ASN A 111 -9.38 12.08 29.75
CA ASN A 111 -10.53 12.85 29.27
C ASN A 111 -10.13 13.80 28.12
N LEU A 112 -9.00 14.51 28.28
CA LEU A 112 -8.49 15.41 27.23
C LEU A 112 -8.06 14.63 25.98
N LYS A 113 -7.44 13.47 26.14
CA LYS A 113 -7.09 12.57 24.99
C LYS A 113 -8.35 12.15 24.23
N GLN A 114 -9.43 11.79 24.94
CA GLN A 114 -10.66 11.36 24.28
C GLN A 114 -11.40 12.50 23.56
N VAL A 115 -11.39 13.71 24.12
CA VAL A 115 -11.90 14.91 23.44
C VAL A 115 -11.09 15.15 22.14
N ALA A 116 -9.76 15.12 22.24
CA ALA A 116 -8.89 15.32 21.09
C ALA A 116 -9.10 14.23 20.01
N ARG A 117 -9.28 12.96 20.42
CA ARG A 117 -9.55 11.85 19.50
C ARG A 117 -10.91 12.00 18.81
N SER A 118 -11.96 12.41 19.52
CA SER A 118 -13.25 12.68 18.89
C SER A 118 -13.18 13.85 17.89
N LEU A 119 -12.43 14.91 18.20
CA LEU A 119 -12.15 16.01 17.27
C LEU A 119 -11.36 15.55 16.04
N PHE A 120 -10.38 14.67 16.22
CA PHE A 120 -9.64 14.06 15.14
C PHE A 120 -10.56 13.28 14.19
N LEU A 121 -11.46 12.43 14.73
CA LEU A 121 -12.42 11.65 13.93
C LEU A 121 -13.43 12.55 13.19
N LEU A 122 -13.73 13.74 13.73
CA LEU A 122 -14.55 14.77 13.05
C LEU A 122 -13.76 15.57 11.99
N GLY A 123 -12.49 15.26 11.75
CA GLY A 123 -11.64 16.00 10.82
C GLY A 123 -11.15 17.36 11.32
N LYS A 124 -11.44 17.73 12.58
CA LYS A 124 -11.01 18.98 13.21
C LYS A 124 -9.59 18.87 13.78
N HIS A 125 -8.60 18.56 12.92
CA HIS A 125 -7.24 18.22 13.35
C HIS A 125 -6.54 19.33 14.12
N LYS A 126 -6.76 20.62 13.78
CA LYS A 126 -6.13 21.75 14.50
C LYS A 126 -6.62 21.84 15.94
N ALA A 127 -7.94 21.72 16.15
CA ALA A 127 -8.49 21.70 17.49
C ALA A 127 -8.04 20.48 18.30
N ALA A 128 -7.92 19.30 17.65
CA ALA A 128 -7.39 18.10 18.28
C ALA A 128 -5.95 18.32 18.79
N ILE A 129 -5.10 18.99 18.03
CA ILE A 129 -3.72 19.33 18.44
C ILE A 129 -3.70 20.17 19.72
N GLU A 130 -4.57 21.17 19.85
CA GLU A 130 -4.66 22.01 21.04
C GLU A 130 -4.98 21.16 22.28
N PHE A 131 -5.99 20.30 22.21
CA PHE A 131 -6.36 19.42 23.32
C PHE A 131 -5.28 18.37 23.62
N TYR A 132 -4.58 17.82 22.61
CA TYR A 132 -3.44 16.94 22.86
C TYR A 132 -2.26 17.68 23.53
N HIS A 133 -2.02 18.93 23.20
CA HIS A 133 -1.02 19.74 23.91
C HIS A 133 -1.41 20.03 25.37
N GLU A 134 -2.69 20.24 25.65
CA GLU A 134 -3.19 20.35 27.02
C GLU A 134 -3.01 19.03 27.78
N ALA A 135 -3.35 17.90 27.16
CA ALA A 135 -3.13 16.58 27.73
C ALA A 135 -1.63 16.33 28.02
N ALA A 136 -0.73 16.75 27.12
CA ALA A 136 0.71 16.64 27.30
C ALA A 136 1.25 17.46 28.49
N ARG A 137 0.62 18.58 28.83
CA ARG A 137 0.98 19.36 30.03
C ARG A 137 0.67 18.63 31.32
N VAL A 138 -0.39 17.80 31.31
CA VAL A 138 -0.80 16.99 32.47
C VAL A 138 0.04 15.71 32.53
N ALA A 139 0.33 15.07 31.42
CA ALA A 139 1.05 13.79 31.32
C ALA A 139 2.15 13.87 30.24
N ASP A 140 3.31 14.41 30.60
CA ASP A 140 4.44 14.67 29.67
C ASP A 140 5.08 13.39 29.10
N LYS A 141 5.01 12.27 29.81
CA LYS A 141 5.64 10.99 29.39
C LYS A 141 4.68 10.01 28.73
N ASP A 142 3.50 10.45 28.36
CA ASP A 142 2.55 9.59 27.68
C ASP A 142 2.89 9.49 26.18
N TRP A 143 3.34 8.31 25.76
CA TRP A 143 3.69 8.03 24.37
C TRP A 143 2.50 8.15 23.42
N GLU A 144 1.28 7.82 23.90
CA GLU A 144 0.04 7.85 23.13
C GLU A 144 -0.29 9.29 22.68
N ILE A 145 -0.10 10.27 23.56
CA ILE A 145 -0.30 11.69 23.23
C ILE A 145 0.66 12.11 22.11
N SER A 146 1.95 11.76 22.24
CA SER A 146 2.95 12.07 21.23
C SER A 146 2.65 11.37 19.89
N HIS A 147 2.20 10.12 19.92
CA HIS A 147 1.77 9.38 18.73
C HIS A 147 0.60 10.07 18.03
N ASN A 148 -0.45 10.42 18.78
CA ASN A 148 -1.65 11.04 18.22
C ASN A 148 -1.38 12.49 17.72
N LEU A 149 -0.48 13.23 18.37
CA LEU A 149 0.01 14.50 17.82
C LEU A 149 0.68 14.29 16.46
N GLY A 150 1.55 13.30 16.36
CA GLY A 150 2.17 12.94 15.08
C GLY A 150 1.16 12.61 14.01
N LEU A 151 0.07 11.88 14.34
CA LEU A 151 -1.05 11.61 13.44
C LEU A 151 -1.75 12.90 13.00
N CYS A 152 -2.08 13.80 13.93
CA CYS A 152 -2.75 15.06 13.60
C CYS A 152 -1.90 15.90 12.64
N TYR A 153 -0.60 16.02 12.89
CA TYR A 153 0.32 16.77 12.02
C TYR A 153 0.46 16.10 10.64
N PHE A 154 0.46 14.77 10.58
CA PHE A 154 0.47 14.03 9.31
C PHE A 154 -0.72 14.39 8.42
N PHE A 155 -1.94 14.42 8.98
CA PHE A 155 -3.14 14.80 8.23
C PHE A 155 -3.18 16.27 7.80
N ILE A 156 -2.54 17.16 8.57
CA ILE A 156 -2.37 18.58 8.18
C ILE A 156 -1.26 18.74 7.12
N LYS A 157 -0.51 17.65 6.80
CA LYS A 157 0.64 17.65 5.89
C LYS A 157 1.88 18.41 6.44
N ASP A 158 1.95 18.63 7.74
CA ASP A 158 3.16 19.11 8.41
C ASP A 158 4.05 17.91 8.80
N LEU A 159 4.81 17.43 7.81
CA LEU A 159 5.60 16.21 7.95
C LEU A 159 6.76 16.34 8.95
N LYS A 160 7.28 17.56 9.14
CA LYS A 160 8.39 17.80 10.10
C LYS A 160 7.94 17.64 11.54
N SER A 161 6.84 18.31 11.91
CA SER A 161 6.27 18.18 13.25
C SER A 161 5.77 16.76 13.50
N ALA A 162 5.19 16.11 12.47
CA ALA A 162 4.78 14.70 12.57
C ALA A 162 5.97 13.79 12.89
N GLU A 163 7.10 13.91 12.18
CA GLU A 163 8.32 13.14 12.40
C GLU A 163 8.86 13.34 13.83
N GLU A 164 8.91 14.60 14.30
CA GLU A 164 9.40 14.92 15.64
C GLU A 164 8.56 14.25 16.74
N HIS A 165 7.23 14.39 16.67
CA HIS A 165 6.33 13.82 17.67
C HIS A 165 6.31 12.28 17.62
N LEU A 166 6.36 11.65 16.45
CA LEU A 166 6.44 10.19 16.33
C LEU A 166 7.77 9.65 16.85
N ASN A 167 8.88 10.34 16.61
CA ASN A 167 10.17 9.96 17.17
C ASN A 167 10.17 10.09 18.71
N ARG A 168 9.55 11.14 19.27
CA ARG A 168 9.35 11.28 20.71
C ARG A 168 8.54 10.14 21.31
N ALA A 169 7.47 9.73 20.63
CA ALA A 169 6.67 8.57 21.03
C ALA A 169 7.50 7.28 21.07
N LEU A 170 8.34 7.02 20.04
CA LEU A 170 9.22 5.85 19.98
C LEU A 170 10.35 5.85 21.01
N GLN A 171 10.81 7.03 21.45
CA GLN A 171 11.79 7.16 22.55
C GLN A 171 11.18 6.76 23.89
N THR A 172 9.90 7.07 24.09
CA THR A 172 9.18 6.75 25.33
C THR A 172 8.73 5.29 25.33
N HIS A 173 8.08 4.84 24.26
CA HIS A 173 7.58 3.48 24.12
C HIS A 173 7.64 3.04 22.66
N LYS A 174 8.27 1.89 22.39
CA LYS A 174 8.30 1.32 21.05
C LYS A 174 6.98 0.61 20.77
N HIS A 175 6.31 1.00 19.69
CA HIS A 175 5.04 0.42 19.29
C HIS A 175 4.97 0.32 17.76
N ASP A 176 4.47 -0.80 17.24
CA ASP A 176 4.43 -1.10 15.80
C ASP A 176 3.71 -0.03 14.99
N ARG A 177 2.54 0.42 15.47
CA ARG A 177 1.75 1.47 14.81
C ARG A 177 2.53 2.79 14.66
N THR A 178 3.35 3.13 15.66
CA THR A 178 4.17 4.34 15.60
C THR A 178 5.27 4.22 14.55
N PHE A 179 5.90 3.06 14.42
CA PHE A 179 6.85 2.79 13.33
C PHE A 179 6.20 2.86 11.97
N VAL A 180 5.01 2.26 11.80
CA VAL A 180 4.25 2.33 10.54
C VAL A 180 3.94 3.76 10.15
N MET A 181 3.49 4.59 11.10
CA MET A 181 3.18 5.99 10.83
C MET A 181 4.42 6.81 10.50
N LEU A 182 5.52 6.60 11.21
CA LEU A 182 6.80 7.26 10.91
C LEU A 182 7.31 6.87 9.51
N GLY A 183 7.20 5.60 9.15
CA GLY A 183 7.50 5.14 7.79
C GLY A 183 6.63 5.81 6.72
N LYS A 184 5.32 5.95 6.96
CA LYS A 184 4.41 6.67 6.06
C LYS A 184 4.77 8.15 5.93
N VAL A 185 5.18 8.81 7.02
CA VAL A 185 5.65 10.21 7.00
C VAL A 185 6.84 10.36 6.05
N HIS A 186 7.85 9.47 6.16
CA HIS A 186 9.02 9.52 5.29
C HIS A 186 8.69 9.20 3.82
N LEU A 187 7.75 8.27 3.57
CA LEU A 187 7.28 7.98 2.21
C LEU A 187 6.59 9.18 1.56
N LEU A 188 5.76 9.91 2.33
CA LEU A 188 5.12 11.14 1.84
C LEU A 188 6.13 12.28 1.63
N ALA A 189 7.20 12.33 2.44
CA ALA A 189 8.30 13.27 2.26
C ALA A 189 9.16 12.95 1.02
N GLY A 190 9.00 11.74 0.42
CA GLY A 190 9.81 11.25 -0.69
C GLY A 190 11.14 10.60 -0.26
N ASP A 191 11.38 10.45 1.04
CA ASP A 191 12.61 9.87 1.62
C ASP A 191 12.46 8.35 1.78
N THR A 192 12.50 7.61 0.68
CA THR A 192 12.32 6.14 0.69
C THR A 192 13.39 5.40 1.48
N ASP A 193 14.62 5.90 1.49
CA ASP A 193 15.72 5.27 2.23
C ASP A 193 15.51 5.37 3.75
N LYS A 194 15.06 6.52 4.25
CA LYS A 194 14.72 6.68 5.67
C LYS A 194 13.51 5.82 6.05
N ALA A 195 12.50 5.74 5.18
CA ALA A 195 11.36 4.86 5.41
C ALA A 195 11.81 3.40 5.57
N ILE A 196 12.68 2.90 4.70
CA ILE A 196 13.23 1.54 4.78
C ILE A 196 13.99 1.33 6.09
N GLU A 197 14.79 2.31 6.54
CA GLU A 197 15.51 2.22 7.80
C GLU A 197 14.55 2.11 9.00
N VAL A 198 13.49 2.91 9.00
CA VAL A 198 12.44 2.85 10.02
C VAL A 198 11.75 1.48 10.03
N TYR A 199 11.34 0.97 8.85
CA TYR A 199 10.70 -0.35 8.77
C TYR A 199 11.65 -1.49 9.12
N LYS A 200 12.96 -1.41 8.85
CA LYS A 200 13.93 -2.39 9.34
C LYS A 200 13.96 -2.43 10.87
N ARG A 201 14.08 -1.26 11.53
CA ARG A 201 14.03 -1.18 12.99
C ARG A 201 12.72 -1.71 13.55
N ALA A 202 11.62 -1.50 12.83
CA ALA A 202 10.32 -2.04 13.22
C ALA A 202 10.28 -3.57 13.15
N VAL A 203 10.82 -4.17 12.07
CA VAL A 203 10.92 -5.63 11.92
C VAL A 203 11.90 -6.24 12.94
N GLU A 204 12.98 -5.55 13.30
CA GLU A 204 13.88 -6.00 14.39
C GLU A 204 13.16 -6.01 15.73
N PHE A 205 12.24 -5.08 15.98
CA PHE A 205 11.42 -5.02 17.18
C PHE A 205 10.29 -6.06 17.18
N SER A 206 9.59 -6.23 16.07
CA SER A 206 8.48 -7.16 15.89
C SER A 206 8.70 -8.04 14.65
N PRO A 207 9.54 -9.10 14.73
CA PRO A 207 9.91 -9.92 13.58
C PRO A 207 8.76 -10.79 13.03
N GLU A 208 7.71 -11.00 13.79
CA GLU A 208 6.53 -11.79 13.39
C GLU A 208 5.41 -10.94 12.78
N ASN A 209 5.56 -9.62 12.78
CA ASN A 209 4.54 -8.73 12.26
C ASN A 209 4.51 -8.77 10.73
N THR A 210 3.48 -9.42 10.19
CA THR A 210 3.32 -9.65 8.74
C THR A 210 3.09 -8.37 7.97
N GLU A 211 2.47 -7.35 8.57
CA GLU A 211 2.25 -6.05 7.93
C GLU A 211 3.58 -5.31 7.71
N LEU A 212 4.44 -5.27 8.72
CA LEU A 212 5.77 -4.65 8.63
C LEU A 212 6.65 -5.35 7.58
N LEU A 213 6.69 -6.69 7.62
CA LEU A 213 7.42 -7.51 6.66
C LEU A 213 6.92 -7.28 5.22
N THR A 214 5.61 -7.26 5.03
CA THR A 214 4.98 -7.02 3.73
C THR A 214 5.32 -5.63 3.21
N THR A 215 5.21 -4.60 4.06
CA THR A 215 5.49 -3.21 3.67
C THR A 215 6.97 -3.05 3.29
N LEU A 216 7.88 -3.61 4.09
CA LEU A 216 9.32 -3.58 3.79
C LEU A 216 9.63 -4.32 2.49
N GLY A 217 9.01 -5.48 2.26
CA GLY A 217 9.15 -6.25 1.02
C GLY A 217 8.66 -5.46 -0.20
N LEU A 218 7.51 -4.77 -0.10
CA LEU A 218 6.97 -3.91 -1.16
C LEU A 218 7.91 -2.72 -1.47
N LEU A 219 8.48 -2.09 -0.45
CA LEU A 219 9.46 -1.00 -0.65
C LEU A 219 10.71 -1.49 -1.37
N TYR A 220 11.24 -2.66 -1.02
CA TYR A 220 12.35 -3.26 -1.76
C TYR A 220 11.98 -3.62 -3.20
N LEU A 221 10.75 -4.06 -3.43
CA LEU A 221 10.24 -4.34 -4.78
C LEU A 221 10.20 -3.07 -5.63
N GLN A 222 9.71 -1.95 -5.08
CA GLN A 222 9.69 -0.65 -5.76
C GLN A 222 11.09 -0.14 -6.13
N LEU A 223 12.10 -0.44 -5.29
CA LEU A 223 13.51 -0.10 -5.57
C LEU A 223 14.23 -1.10 -6.49
N GLY A 224 13.53 -2.11 -7.01
CA GLY A 224 14.15 -3.15 -7.85
C GLY A 224 15.09 -4.11 -7.11
N LYS A 225 15.10 -4.09 -5.77
CA LYS A 225 15.93 -4.99 -4.94
C LYS A 225 15.19 -6.32 -4.71
N TYR A 226 14.99 -7.08 -5.79
CA TYR A 226 14.15 -8.28 -5.82
C TYR A 226 14.53 -9.35 -4.79
N GLN A 227 15.81 -9.59 -4.57
CA GLN A 227 16.26 -10.62 -3.62
C GLN A 227 15.82 -10.32 -2.19
N LYS A 228 15.99 -9.07 -1.73
CA LYS A 228 15.53 -8.63 -0.40
C LYS A 228 14.02 -8.59 -0.30
N ALA A 229 13.34 -8.16 -1.37
CA ALA A 229 11.88 -8.19 -1.42
C ALA A 229 11.36 -9.62 -1.26
N PHE A 230 11.96 -10.59 -1.97
CA PHE A 230 11.58 -12.00 -1.88
C PHE A 230 11.77 -12.58 -0.47
N GLU A 231 12.86 -12.24 0.21
CA GLU A 231 13.14 -12.67 1.58
C GLU A 231 12.06 -12.18 2.56
N HIS A 232 11.78 -10.86 2.57
CA HIS A 232 10.80 -10.29 3.50
C HIS A 232 9.36 -10.72 3.18
N LEU A 233 8.98 -10.79 1.90
CA LEU A 233 7.66 -11.29 1.50
C LEU A 233 7.51 -12.79 1.78
N GLY A 234 8.58 -13.57 1.61
CA GLY A 234 8.62 -14.98 1.98
C GLY A 234 8.40 -15.17 3.48
N ASN A 235 9.09 -14.40 4.31
CA ASN A 235 8.91 -14.42 5.76
C ASN A 235 7.47 -14.01 6.15
N ALA A 236 6.90 -12.97 5.52
CA ALA A 236 5.51 -12.59 5.77
C ALA A 236 4.54 -13.73 5.46
N LEU A 237 4.74 -14.47 4.36
CA LEU A 237 3.90 -15.59 3.97
C LEU A 237 4.11 -16.86 4.82
N THR A 238 5.23 -17.00 5.54
CA THR A 238 5.42 -18.09 6.51
C THR A 238 4.60 -17.87 7.77
N PHE A 239 4.47 -16.62 8.22
CA PHE A 239 3.65 -16.28 9.38
C PHE A 239 2.15 -16.18 9.02
N ASP A 240 1.83 -15.60 7.87
CA ASP A 240 0.45 -15.49 7.36
C ASP A 240 0.39 -15.91 5.88
N PRO A 241 0.08 -17.20 5.59
CA PRO A 241 -0.07 -17.68 4.24
C PRO A 241 -1.22 -17.07 3.45
N SER A 242 -2.17 -16.41 4.15
CA SER A 242 -3.34 -15.77 3.57
C SER A 242 -3.13 -14.27 3.32
N ASN A 243 -1.97 -13.71 3.66
CA ASN A 243 -1.68 -12.29 3.47
C ASN A 243 -1.78 -11.90 2.00
N TYR A 244 -2.90 -11.29 1.67
CA TYR A 244 -3.25 -10.91 0.31
C TYR A 244 -2.21 -10.01 -0.37
N LYS A 245 -1.69 -8.99 0.34
CA LYS A 245 -0.71 -8.03 -0.19
C LYS A 245 0.62 -8.72 -0.50
N ALA A 246 1.08 -9.59 0.41
CA ALA A 246 2.31 -10.35 0.21
C ALA A 246 2.18 -11.36 -0.94
N ILE A 247 1.02 -12.02 -1.07
CA ILE A 247 0.74 -12.94 -2.19
C ILE A 247 0.77 -12.20 -3.52
N LEU A 248 0.10 -11.04 -3.61
CA LEU A 248 0.10 -10.23 -4.85
C LEU A 248 1.51 -9.78 -5.22
N ALA A 249 2.29 -9.30 -4.26
CA ALA A 249 3.65 -8.85 -4.49
C ALA A 249 4.56 -10.00 -4.94
N ALA A 250 4.50 -11.15 -4.26
CA ALA A 250 5.25 -12.34 -4.66
C ALA A 250 4.84 -12.83 -6.06
N GLY A 251 3.53 -12.84 -6.36
CA GLY A 251 3.03 -13.19 -7.68
C GLY A 251 3.52 -12.23 -8.77
N SER A 252 3.54 -10.92 -8.50
CA SER A 252 4.05 -9.94 -9.48
C SER A 252 5.55 -10.10 -9.73
N MET A 253 6.34 -10.48 -8.72
CA MET A 253 7.76 -10.80 -8.91
C MET A 253 7.96 -12.02 -9.82
N MET A 254 7.20 -13.11 -9.61
CA MET A 254 7.25 -14.29 -10.48
C MET A 254 6.85 -13.95 -11.92
N GLN A 255 5.79 -13.15 -12.08
CA GLN A 255 5.35 -12.64 -13.37
C GLN A 255 6.44 -11.82 -14.06
N THR A 256 7.19 -11.02 -13.30
CA THR A 256 8.31 -10.22 -13.80
C THR A 256 9.43 -11.08 -14.36
N HIS A 257 9.67 -12.25 -13.77
CA HIS A 257 10.66 -13.21 -14.25
C HIS A 257 10.15 -14.13 -15.38
N GLY A 258 8.88 -13.97 -15.78
CA GLY A 258 8.27 -14.80 -16.83
C GLY A 258 7.66 -16.10 -16.32
N ASP A 259 7.69 -16.36 -15.02
CA ASP A 259 7.13 -17.57 -14.39
C ASP A 259 5.62 -17.44 -14.19
N PHE A 260 4.88 -17.28 -15.29
CA PHE A 260 3.45 -17.02 -15.27
C PHE A 260 2.63 -18.11 -14.59
N ASP A 261 3.05 -19.39 -14.66
CA ASP A 261 2.33 -20.49 -14.02
C ASP A 261 2.44 -20.44 -12.50
N VAL A 262 3.61 -20.13 -11.99
CA VAL A 262 3.84 -19.95 -10.54
C VAL A 262 3.07 -18.74 -10.03
N ALA A 263 3.13 -17.61 -10.76
CA ALA A 263 2.35 -16.41 -10.44
C ALA A 263 0.85 -16.71 -10.39
N MET A 264 0.30 -17.44 -11.38
CA MET A 264 -1.10 -17.83 -11.43
C MET A 264 -1.53 -18.69 -10.24
N ASN A 265 -0.68 -19.60 -9.76
CA ASN A 265 -0.97 -20.39 -8.57
C ASN A 265 -1.07 -19.51 -7.31
N LYS A 266 -0.17 -18.53 -7.17
CA LYS A 266 -0.25 -17.53 -6.08
C LYS A 266 -1.53 -16.70 -6.18
N TYR A 267 -1.87 -16.21 -7.36
CA TYR A 267 -3.09 -15.42 -7.57
C TYR A 267 -4.38 -16.20 -7.33
N ARG A 268 -4.40 -17.54 -7.55
CA ARG A 268 -5.54 -18.39 -7.18
C ARG A 268 -5.79 -18.36 -5.66
N VAL A 269 -4.73 -18.44 -4.86
CA VAL A 269 -4.84 -18.32 -3.40
C VAL A 269 -5.39 -16.94 -3.02
N ALA A 270 -4.84 -15.87 -3.61
CA ALA A 270 -5.33 -14.51 -3.38
C ALA A 270 -6.82 -14.34 -3.75
N ALA A 271 -7.28 -15.00 -4.85
CA ALA A 271 -8.68 -14.94 -5.29
C ALA A 271 -9.64 -15.62 -4.31
N CYS A 272 -9.18 -16.57 -3.52
CA CYS A 272 -9.99 -17.18 -2.46
C CYS A 272 -10.16 -16.23 -1.26
N VAL A 273 -9.18 -15.36 -1.00
CA VAL A 273 -9.19 -14.41 0.13
C VAL A 273 -9.96 -13.14 -0.24
N VAL A 274 -9.61 -12.52 -1.38
CA VAL A 274 -10.21 -11.27 -1.85
C VAL A 274 -10.60 -11.38 -3.33
N PRO A 275 -11.77 -11.95 -3.65
CA PRO A 275 -12.21 -12.18 -5.04
C PRO A 275 -12.58 -10.89 -5.80
N GLU A 276 -12.83 -9.79 -5.10
CA GLU A 276 -13.28 -8.51 -5.67
C GLU A 276 -12.15 -7.48 -5.80
N SER A 277 -10.90 -7.93 -5.86
CA SER A 277 -9.75 -7.06 -6.01
C SER A 277 -9.42 -6.73 -7.46
N PRO A 278 -9.49 -5.44 -7.89
CA PRO A 278 -9.09 -5.03 -9.23
C PRO A 278 -7.62 -5.35 -9.56
N PRO A 279 -6.63 -5.08 -8.69
CA PRO A 279 -5.23 -5.43 -8.97
C PRO A 279 -5.00 -6.93 -9.21
N LEU A 280 -5.74 -7.78 -8.49
CA LEU A 280 -5.65 -9.23 -8.68
C LEU A 280 -6.06 -9.64 -10.10
N TRP A 281 -7.25 -9.20 -10.54
CA TRP A 281 -7.76 -9.53 -11.87
C TRP A 281 -6.91 -8.92 -12.98
N ASN A 282 -6.37 -7.72 -12.76
CA ASN A 282 -5.41 -7.10 -13.67
C ASN A 282 -4.15 -7.97 -13.82
N ASN A 283 -3.55 -8.41 -12.72
CA ASN A 283 -2.35 -9.24 -12.75
C ASN A 283 -2.59 -10.63 -13.36
N ILE A 284 -3.73 -11.25 -13.06
CA ILE A 284 -4.16 -12.50 -13.71
C ILE A 284 -4.30 -12.29 -15.23
N GLY A 285 -4.93 -11.18 -15.64
CA GLY A 285 -5.07 -10.82 -17.05
C GLY A 285 -3.71 -10.68 -17.74
N MET A 286 -2.76 -10.01 -17.10
CA MET A 286 -1.42 -9.84 -17.65
C MET A 286 -0.59 -11.14 -17.65
N CYS A 287 -0.84 -12.09 -16.75
CA CYS A 287 -0.27 -13.45 -16.87
C CYS A 287 -0.80 -14.20 -18.11
N PHE A 288 -2.10 -14.10 -18.39
CA PHE A 288 -2.66 -14.66 -19.62
C PHE A 288 -2.12 -13.97 -20.87
N PHE A 289 -1.92 -12.65 -20.81
CA PHE A 289 -1.30 -11.89 -21.89
C PHE A 289 0.13 -12.38 -22.17
N GLY A 290 0.97 -12.54 -21.16
CA GLY A 290 2.32 -13.07 -21.30
C GLY A 290 2.34 -14.51 -21.86
N LYS A 291 1.30 -15.30 -21.61
CA LYS A 291 1.08 -16.62 -22.20
C LYS A 291 0.46 -16.59 -23.59
N LYS A 292 0.28 -15.42 -24.18
CA LYS A 292 -0.35 -15.17 -25.50
C LYS A 292 -1.82 -15.65 -25.58
N LYS A 293 -2.50 -15.78 -24.42
CA LYS A 293 -3.93 -16.13 -24.33
C LYS A 293 -4.78 -14.86 -24.22
N TYR A 294 -4.84 -14.08 -25.29
CA TYR A 294 -5.41 -12.72 -25.29
C TYR A 294 -6.89 -12.65 -24.92
N VAL A 295 -7.71 -13.61 -25.37
CA VAL A 295 -9.14 -13.67 -25.02
C VAL A 295 -9.36 -13.86 -23.52
N ALA A 296 -8.57 -14.75 -22.89
CA ALA A 296 -8.61 -14.94 -21.44
C ALA A 296 -8.10 -13.71 -20.69
N ALA A 297 -7.02 -13.08 -21.21
CA ALA A 297 -6.50 -11.82 -20.68
C ALA A 297 -7.59 -10.73 -20.69
N PHE A 298 -8.26 -10.54 -21.83
CA PHE A 298 -9.36 -9.59 -21.96
C PHE A 298 -10.48 -9.83 -20.95
N SER A 299 -10.91 -11.09 -20.77
CA SER A 299 -11.98 -11.42 -19.82
C SER A 299 -11.63 -11.06 -18.39
N CYS A 300 -10.38 -11.30 -17.96
CA CYS A 300 -9.90 -10.93 -16.63
C CYS A 300 -9.77 -9.40 -16.47
N LEU A 301 -9.21 -8.72 -17.46
CA LEU A 301 -9.07 -7.26 -17.44
C LEU A 301 -10.42 -6.54 -17.48
N LYS A 302 -11.41 -7.09 -18.22
CA LYS A 302 -12.79 -6.59 -18.20
C LYS A 302 -13.39 -6.68 -16.81
N ARG A 303 -13.12 -7.76 -16.07
CA ARG A 303 -13.55 -7.89 -14.67
C ARG A 303 -12.84 -6.86 -13.77
N ALA A 304 -11.53 -6.67 -13.94
CA ALA A 304 -10.79 -5.63 -13.22
C ALA A 304 -11.36 -4.24 -13.49
N HIS A 305 -11.67 -3.92 -14.76
CA HIS A 305 -12.29 -2.66 -15.14
C HIS A 305 -13.70 -2.47 -14.55
N TYR A 306 -14.50 -3.53 -14.49
CA TYR A 306 -15.82 -3.47 -13.85
C TYR A 306 -15.72 -3.12 -12.36
N LEU A 307 -14.71 -3.69 -11.66
CA LEU A 307 -14.47 -3.43 -10.24
C LEU A 307 -13.86 -2.03 -9.99
N SER A 308 -13.02 -1.54 -10.90
CA SER A 308 -12.39 -0.22 -10.83
C SER A 308 -12.39 0.46 -12.22
N PRO A 309 -13.48 1.19 -12.58
CA PRO A 309 -13.62 1.79 -13.90
C PRO A 309 -12.63 2.92 -14.20
N PHE A 310 -12.12 3.58 -13.17
CA PHE A 310 -11.24 4.75 -13.28
C PHE A 310 -9.77 4.44 -13.00
N ASP A 311 -9.38 3.16 -13.04
CA ASP A 311 -7.97 2.78 -12.94
C ASP A 311 -7.32 2.84 -14.32
N TRP A 312 -6.48 3.88 -14.54
CA TRP A 312 -5.77 4.08 -15.81
C TRP A 312 -4.86 2.89 -16.19
N LYS A 313 -4.34 2.13 -15.20
CA LYS A 313 -3.48 0.95 -15.45
C LYS A 313 -4.26 -0.19 -16.10
N VAL A 314 -5.49 -0.40 -15.63
CA VAL A 314 -6.39 -1.42 -16.21
C VAL A 314 -6.80 -1.02 -17.62
N LEU A 315 -7.12 0.27 -17.84
CA LEU A 315 -7.46 0.80 -19.16
C LEU A 315 -6.28 0.70 -20.14
N TYR A 316 -5.06 1.00 -19.67
CA TYR A 316 -3.82 0.81 -20.42
C TYR A 316 -3.67 -0.65 -20.87
N ASN A 317 -3.81 -1.61 -19.95
CA ASN A 317 -3.68 -3.03 -20.24
C ASN A 317 -4.78 -3.54 -21.17
N LEU A 318 -6.01 -3.04 -21.06
CA LEU A 318 -7.09 -3.32 -22.03
C LEU A 318 -6.74 -2.79 -23.42
N GLY A 319 -6.25 -1.55 -23.51
CA GLY A 319 -5.76 -0.97 -24.77
C GLY A 319 -4.68 -1.83 -25.41
N LEU A 320 -3.71 -2.27 -24.61
CA LEU A 320 -2.62 -3.15 -25.05
C LEU A 320 -3.12 -4.48 -25.60
N VAL A 321 -4.05 -5.14 -24.90
CA VAL A 321 -4.65 -6.41 -25.36
C VAL A 321 -5.42 -6.21 -26.65
N HIS A 322 -6.22 -5.14 -26.78
CA HIS A 322 -6.95 -4.83 -28.02
C HIS A 322 -6.02 -4.53 -29.20
N LEU A 323 -4.90 -3.83 -28.97
CA LEU A 323 -3.87 -3.63 -30.01
C LEU A 323 -3.29 -4.95 -30.50
N THR A 324 -2.95 -5.88 -29.57
CA THR A 324 -2.42 -7.19 -29.95
C THR A 324 -3.45 -8.07 -30.65
N MET A 325 -4.73 -7.88 -30.37
CA MET A 325 -5.86 -8.54 -31.06
C MET A 325 -6.25 -7.82 -32.38
N GLN A 326 -5.54 -6.78 -32.77
CA GLN A 326 -5.81 -5.94 -33.97
C GLN A 326 -7.19 -5.27 -33.94
N GLN A 327 -7.72 -5.02 -32.76
CA GLN A 327 -8.98 -4.30 -32.55
C GLN A 327 -8.71 -2.82 -32.26
N TYR A 328 -8.22 -2.10 -33.27
CA TYR A 328 -7.66 -0.76 -33.13
C TYR A 328 -8.66 0.29 -32.66
N ALA A 329 -9.93 0.21 -33.07
CA ALA A 329 -10.96 1.13 -32.61
C ALA A 329 -11.25 0.97 -31.10
N SER A 330 -11.32 -0.28 -30.62
CA SER A 330 -11.48 -0.53 -29.18
C SER A 330 -10.24 -0.10 -28.40
N ALA A 331 -9.04 -0.36 -28.94
CA ALA A 331 -7.79 0.10 -28.33
C ALA A 331 -7.76 1.63 -28.19
N PHE A 332 -8.16 2.35 -29.24
CA PHE A 332 -8.28 3.82 -29.21
C PHE A 332 -9.17 4.30 -28.06
N HIS A 333 -10.35 3.70 -27.86
CA HIS A 333 -11.24 4.09 -26.78
C HIS A 333 -10.63 3.90 -25.40
N PHE A 334 -10.03 2.74 -25.12
CA PHE A 334 -9.43 2.47 -23.81
C PHE A 334 -8.19 3.33 -23.55
N LEU A 335 -7.34 3.52 -24.55
CA LEU A 335 -6.15 4.35 -24.43
C LEU A 335 -6.48 5.83 -24.25
N SER A 336 -7.48 6.35 -24.99
CA SER A 336 -7.97 7.72 -24.81
C SER A 336 -8.54 7.94 -23.40
N ALA A 337 -9.30 6.97 -22.88
CA ALA A 337 -9.79 7.03 -21.52
C ALA A 337 -8.64 7.00 -20.50
N ALA A 338 -7.60 6.19 -20.72
CA ALA A 338 -6.43 6.13 -19.85
C ALA A 338 -5.64 7.46 -19.86
N ILE A 339 -5.50 8.10 -21.02
CA ILE A 339 -4.85 9.42 -21.17
C ILE A 339 -5.62 10.49 -20.38
N ASN A 340 -6.94 10.49 -20.43
CA ASN A 340 -7.76 11.43 -19.67
C ASN A 340 -7.53 11.34 -18.15
N LEU A 341 -7.26 10.13 -17.66
CA LEU A 341 -6.96 9.89 -16.24
C LEU A 341 -5.50 10.17 -15.88
N ASN A 342 -4.57 9.84 -16.78
CA ASN A 342 -3.13 10.07 -16.58
C ASN A 342 -2.47 10.67 -17.84
N PRO A 343 -2.59 11.99 -18.05
CA PRO A 343 -2.08 12.65 -19.25
C PRO A 343 -0.55 12.81 -19.31
N ARG A 344 0.17 12.42 -18.24
CA ARG A 344 1.63 12.66 -18.17
C ARG A 344 2.48 11.46 -18.62
N MET A 345 1.88 10.39 -19.08
CA MET A 345 2.58 9.16 -19.46
C MET A 345 2.78 9.09 -20.98
N GLY A 346 4.00 9.31 -21.45
CA GLY A 346 4.34 9.32 -22.89
C GLY A 346 4.04 8.01 -23.61
N GLU A 347 4.19 6.87 -22.90
CA GLU A 347 3.88 5.54 -23.44
C GLU A 347 2.42 5.37 -23.87
N LEU A 348 1.46 5.98 -23.16
CA LEU A 348 0.04 5.98 -23.54
C LEU A 348 -0.18 6.64 -24.90
N TYR A 349 0.48 7.77 -25.13
CA TYR A 349 0.40 8.49 -26.44
C TYR A 349 1.06 7.68 -27.56
N MET A 350 2.17 6.99 -27.27
CA MET A 350 2.80 6.10 -28.25
C MET A 350 1.86 4.96 -28.66
N LEU A 351 1.20 4.30 -27.69
CA LEU A 351 0.25 3.23 -28.00
C LEU A 351 -0.98 3.75 -28.74
N LEU A 352 -1.46 4.95 -28.37
CA LEU A 352 -2.55 5.62 -29.07
C LEU A 352 -2.15 5.93 -30.53
N ALA A 353 -0.93 6.42 -30.75
CA ALA A 353 -0.41 6.69 -32.09
C ALA A 353 -0.35 5.41 -32.95
N VAL A 354 0.04 4.27 -32.35
CA VAL A 354 0.00 2.96 -33.02
C VAL A 354 -1.44 2.58 -33.42
N ALA A 355 -2.41 2.78 -32.54
CA ALA A 355 -3.83 2.53 -32.87
C ALA A 355 -4.30 3.41 -34.02
N LEU A 356 -4.00 4.71 -33.98
CA LEU A 356 -4.36 5.69 -35.02
C LEU A 356 -3.68 5.40 -36.37
N THR A 357 -2.41 4.97 -36.36
CA THR A 357 -1.70 4.55 -37.57
C THR A 357 -2.42 3.41 -38.29
N ASN A 358 -2.90 2.42 -37.53
CA ASN A 358 -3.63 1.28 -38.10
C ASN A 358 -5.09 1.61 -38.45
N LEU A 359 -5.63 2.74 -37.97
CA LEU A 359 -6.92 3.30 -38.37
C LEU A 359 -6.79 4.28 -39.54
N GLU A 360 -5.58 4.41 -40.11
CA GLU A 360 -5.25 5.31 -41.24
C GLU A 360 -5.41 6.81 -40.93
N ASP A 361 -5.46 7.17 -39.65
CA ASP A 361 -5.49 8.59 -39.23
C ASP A 361 -4.06 9.10 -39.00
N VAL A 362 -3.40 9.42 -40.10
CA VAL A 362 -1.98 9.82 -40.14
C VAL A 362 -1.72 11.13 -39.40
N GLU A 363 -2.65 12.08 -39.50
CA GLU A 363 -2.47 13.40 -38.87
C GLU A 363 -2.47 13.33 -37.36
N ASN A 364 -3.46 12.65 -36.77
CA ASN A 364 -3.55 12.51 -35.33
C ASN A 364 -2.48 11.53 -34.79
N ALA A 365 -2.09 10.51 -35.56
CA ALA A 365 -0.97 9.63 -35.22
C ALA A 365 0.34 10.41 -35.08
N THR A 366 0.65 11.31 -36.01
CA THR A 366 1.83 12.18 -35.97
C THR A 366 1.84 13.03 -34.70
N LYS A 367 0.73 13.73 -34.42
CA LYS A 367 0.60 14.56 -33.20
C LYS A 367 0.79 13.74 -31.91
N ALA A 368 0.24 12.54 -31.89
CA ALA A 368 0.37 11.64 -30.72
C ALA A 368 1.82 11.16 -30.53
N TYR A 369 2.54 10.83 -31.62
CA TYR A 369 3.97 10.48 -31.53
C TYR A 369 4.83 11.67 -31.08
N GLU A 370 4.58 12.88 -31.63
CA GLU A 370 5.28 14.11 -31.21
C GLU A 370 5.08 14.36 -29.71
N GLN A 371 3.86 14.20 -29.23
CA GLN A 371 3.53 14.38 -27.81
C GLN A 371 4.18 13.30 -26.95
N ALA A 372 4.19 12.04 -27.39
CA ALA A 372 4.90 10.96 -26.72
C ALA A 372 6.40 11.23 -26.59
N ALA A 373 7.04 11.70 -27.67
CA ALA A 373 8.46 12.01 -27.71
C ALA A 373 8.85 13.19 -26.81
N THR A 374 7.94 14.19 -26.67
CA THR A 374 8.18 15.33 -25.77
C THR A 374 7.98 15.00 -24.30
N MET A 375 7.10 14.05 -23.97
CA MET A 375 6.79 13.67 -22.59
C MET A 375 7.77 12.66 -22.01
N ASP A 376 8.28 11.75 -22.84
CA ASP A 376 9.21 10.69 -22.40
C ASP A 376 10.57 10.86 -23.09
N ASP A 377 11.44 11.62 -22.43
CA ASP A 377 12.81 11.86 -22.92
C ASP A 377 13.75 10.68 -22.63
N SER A 378 13.31 9.68 -21.88
CA SER A 378 14.14 8.54 -21.46
C SER A 378 13.91 7.27 -22.27
N ASN A 379 12.76 7.09 -22.91
CA ASN A 379 12.36 5.85 -23.57
C ASN A 379 12.72 5.86 -25.06
N PRO A 380 13.71 5.05 -25.52
CA PRO A 380 14.10 4.99 -26.93
C PRO A 380 13.04 4.33 -27.82
N LEU A 381 12.13 3.51 -27.25
CA LEU A 381 11.10 2.80 -28.00
C LEU A 381 10.11 3.77 -28.66
N VAL A 382 9.83 4.92 -28.03
CA VAL A 382 8.96 5.96 -28.56
C VAL A 382 9.52 6.49 -29.87
N ASN A 383 10.81 6.84 -29.89
CA ASN A 383 11.46 7.38 -31.07
C ASN A 383 11.65 6.34 -32.18
N LEU A 384 11.88 5.06 -31.82
CA LEU A 384 11.95 3.98 -32.79
C LEU A 384 10.61 3.76 -33.50
N ASN A 385 9.51 3.68 -32.76
CA ASN A 385 8.18 3.54 -33.34
C ASN A 385 7.80 4.75 -34.21
N PHE A 386 8.16 5.95 -33.77
CA PHE A 386 7.95 7.16 -34.55
C PHE A 386 8.79 7.18 -35.84
N ALA A 387 10.05 6.74 -35.80
CA ALA A 387 10.89 6.60 -36.97
C ALA A 387 10.31 5.59 -37.98
N ILE A 388 9.83 4.44 -37.52
CA ILE A 388 9.18 3.42 -38.37
C ILE A 388 7.91 3.99 -39.02
N PHE A 389 7.11 4.72 -38.25
CA PHE A 389 5.90 5.38 -38.79
C PHE A 389 6.23 6.37 -39.89
N LEU A 390 7.17 7.30 -39.67
CA LEU A 390 7.60 8.29 -40.65
C LEU A 390 8.20 7.66 -41.90
N TYR A 391 8.99 6.60 -41.75
CA TYR A 391 9.57 5.86 -42.86
C TYR A 391 8.50 5.22 -43.76
N ASN A 392 7.50 4.57 -43.16
CA ASN A 392 6.40 3.93 -43.89
C ASN A 392 5.53 4.95 -44.64
N HIS A 393 5.46 6.20 -44.19
CA HIS A 393 4.75 7.29 -44.85
C HIS A 393 5.65 8.10 -45.81
N GLY A 394 6.89 7.67 -46.05
CA GLY A 394 7.81 8.25 -47.01
C GLY A 394 8.63 9.44 -46.53
N GLU A 395 8.48 9.84 -45.26
CA GLU A 395 9.25 10.94 -44.63
C GLU A 395 10.62 10.49 -44.13
N LYS A 396 11.51 10.12 -45.03
CA LYS A 396 12.85 9.58 -44.70
C LYS A 396 13.72 10.51 -43.84
N LYS A 397 13.60 11.84 -44.04
CA LYS A 397 14.39 12.81 -43.24
C LYS A 397 13.93 12.86 -41.80
N GLY A 398 12.63 12.87 -41.55
CA GLY A 398 12.05 12.81 -40.23
C GLY A 398 12.36 11.47 -39.52
N ALA A 399 12.26 10.36 -40.26
CA ALA A 399 12.61 9.04 -39.76
C ALA A 399 14.08 8.95 -39.31
N LEU A 400 15.00 9.52 -40.09
CA LEU A 400 16.43 9.58 -39.74
C LEU A 400 16.66 10.39 -38.45
N ALA A 401 16.03 11.55 -38.33
CA ALA A 401 16.15 12.38 -37.12
C ALA A 401 15.66 11.67 -35.88
N GLN A 402 14.52 10.97 -35.94
CA GLN A 402 13.99 10.20 -34.83
C GLN A 402 14.84 8.98 -34.48
N TYR A 403 15.43 8.34 -35.49
CA TYR A 403 16.38 7.24 -35.27
C TYR A 403 17.65 7.70 -34.55
N GLN A 404 18.22 8.83 -34.94
CA GLN A 404 19.39 9.43 -34.28
C GLN A 404 19.09 9.83 -32.82
N GLU A 405 17.90 10.34 -32.57
CA GLU A 405 17.45 10.67 -31.22
C GLU A 405 17.28 9.41 -30.35
N MET A 406 16.77 8.33 -30.92
CA MET A 406 16.73 7.01 -30.28
C MET A 406 18.15 6.54 -29.91
N GLU A 407 19.13 6.62 -30.84
CA GLU A 407 20.53 6.24 -30.57
C GLU A 407 21.14 7.10 -29.46
N ARG A 408 20.84 8.41 -29.43
CA ARG A 408 21.26 9.31 -28.36
C ARG A 408 20.75 8.83 -26.99
N LYS A 409 19.45 8.49 -26.91
CA LYS A 409 18.82 7.99 -25.69
C LYS A 409 19.44 6.66 -25.23
N VAL A 410 19.69 5.73 -26.15
CA VAL A 410 20.34 4.45 -25.86
C VAL A 410 21.75 4.65 -25.32
N ASN A 411 22.54 5.53 -25.90
CA ASN A 411 23.88 5.85 -25.43
C ASN A 411 23.83 6.48 -24.02
N THR A 412 22.93 7.41 -23.79
CA THR A 412 22.72 8.02 -22.46
C THR A 412 22.35 6.97 -21.40
N LEU A 413 21.50 6.00 -21.74
CA LEU A 413 21.14 4.90 -20.83
C LEU A 413 22.32 3.97 -20.54
N ARG A 414 23.17 3.69 -21.51
CA ARG A 414 24.41 2.90 -21.33
C ARG A 414 25.43 3.61 -20.45
N ASP A 415 25.62 4.91 -20.66
CA ASP A 415 26.53 5.72 -19.86
C ASP A 415 26.07 5.81 -18.41
N SER A 416 24.77 5.86 -18.19
CA SER A 416 24.16 5.88 -16.84
C SER A 416 24.19 4.51 -16.15
N ASN A 417 24.16 3.42 -16.89
CA ASN A 417 24.13 2.06 -16.35
C ASN A 417 24.77 1.05 -17.33
N SER A 418 25.99 0.63 -17.05
CA SER A 418 26.78 -0.26 -17.92
C SER A 418 26.19 -1.68 -18.10
N ASN A 419 25.17 -2.05 -17.32
CA ASN A 419 24.53 -3.38 -17.35
C ASN A 419 23.11 -3.37 -17.93
N VAL A 420 22.71 -2.34 -18.68
CA VAL A 420 21.40 -2.33 -19.35
C VAL A 420 21.42 -3.37 -20.47
N GLU A 421 20.60 -4.39 -20.34
CA GLU A 421 20.28 -5.34 -21.40
C GLU A 421 19.02 -4.86 -22.13
N PHE A 422 19.17 -4.58 -23.42
CA PHE A 422 18.05 -4.23 -24.28
C PHE A 422 17.38 -5.52 -24.77
N ASP A 423 16.07 -5.44 -24.95
CA ASP A 423 15.31 -6.55 -25.51
C ASP A 423 15.77 -6.88 -26.93
N SER A 424 15.92 -8.17 -27.22
CA SER A 424 16.37 -8.65 -28.53
C SER A 424 15.47 -8.18 -29.67
N GLU A 425 14.16 -8.08 -29.44
CA GLU A 425 13.19 -7.62 -30.46
C GLU A 425 13.35 -6.15 -30.78
N LEU A 426 13.62 -5.31 -29.76
CA LEU A 426 13.94 -3.90 -29.96
C LEU A 426 15.21 -3.75 -30.80
N VAL A 427 16.25 -4.53 -30.49
CA VAL A 427 17.52 -4.53 -31.23
C VAL A 427 17.30 -4.95 -32.66
N ASP A 428 16.54 -6.02 -32.93
CA ASP A 428 16.23 -6.50 -34.28
C ASP A 428 15.46 -5.46 -35.11
N MET A 429 14.49 -4.77 -34.50
CA MET A 429 13.74 -3.71 -35.17
C MET A 429 14.60 -2.50 -35.50
N ALA A 430 15.47 -2.11 -34.54
CA ALA A 430 16.39 -1.01 -34.75
C ALA A 430 17.42 -1.33 -35.87
N GLN A 431 17.94 -2.55 -35.94
CA GLN A 431 18.83 -3.00 -37.02
C GLN A 431 18.13 -3.03 -38.38
N LYS A 432 16.89 -3.51 -38.46
CA LYS A 432 16.10 -3.47 -39.68
C LYS A 432 15.85 -2.04 -40.17
N MET A 433 15.58 -1.13 -39.20
CA MET A 433 15.39 0.28 -39.52
C MET A 433 16.68 0.95 -39.99
N ALA A 434 17.83 0.64 -39.36
CA ALA A 434 19.14 1.11 -39.80
C ALA A 434 19.45 0.67 -41.24
N GLY A 435 19.19 -0.60 -41.57
CA GLY A 435 19.35 -1.12 -42.94
C GLY A 435 18.41 -0.43 -43.95
N ALA A 436 17.16 -0.15 -43.58
CA ALA A 436 16.21 0.56 -44.41
C ALA A 436 16.61 2.01 -44.67
N LEU A 437 17.20 2.67 -43.67
CA LEU A 437 17.75 4.04 -43.79
C LEU A 437 19.13 4.11 -44.47
N GLN A 438 19.71 2.96 -44.86
CA GLN A 438 21.06 2.83 -45.43
C GLN A 438 22.15 3.40 -44.53
N LEU A 439 21.98 3.30 -43.24
CA LEU A 439 23.01 3.62 -42.24
C LEU A 439 24.00 2.46 -42.18
N ALA A 440 25.29 2.78 -42.09
CA ALA A 440 26.31 1.77 -41.81
C ALA A 440 25.98 1.10 -40.47
N ASP A 441 26.22 -0.23 -40.36
CA ASP A 441 25.94 -1.01 -39.15
C ASP A 441 26.45 -0.28 -37.91
N SER A 442 25.57 0.46 -37.24
CA SER A 442 25.90 1.06 -35.96
C SER A 442 25.77 -0.01 -34.90
N LEU A 443 26.92 -0.53 -34.44
CA LEU A 443 27.03 -1.52 -33.36
C LEU A 443 26.62 -0.98 -31.97
N VAL A 444 25.79 0.06 -31.94
CA VAL A 444 25.33 0.70 -30.70
C VAL A 444 24.60 -0.28 -29.79
N TRP A 445 24.01 -1.34 -30.35
CA TRP A 445 23.17 -2.30 -29.64
C TRP A 445 23.90 -3.55 -29.14
N THR A 446 25.08 -3.87 -29.68
CA THR A 446 25.85 -5.06 -29.30
C THR A 446 26.90 -4.72 -28.26
N LYS A 447 27.06 -5.52 -27.22
CA LYS A 447 28.23 -5.46 -26.34
C LYS A 447 29.47 -5.71 -27.22
N PRO A 448 30.55 -4.96 -27.07
CA PRO A 448 31.79 -5.30 -27.78
C PRO A 448 32.27 -6.66 -27.26
N ASP A 449 32.08 -7.70 -28.05
CA ASP A 449 32.66 -9.02 -27.80
C ASP A 449 34.17 -8.89 -27.78
N LYS A 450 34.77 -9.16 -26.63
CA LYS A 450 36.24 -9.12 -26.45
C LYS A 450 36.97 -10.20 -27.21
N ASP A 451 36.28 -11.15 -27.84
CA ASP A 451 36.89 -12.26 -28.58
C ASP A 451 36.01 -12.71 -29.76
N SER A 452 36.11 -12.07 -30.90
CA SER A 452 35.84 -12.76 -32.17
C SER A 452 36.66 -12.19 -33.32
N LYS A 453 37.77 -12.88 -33.59
CA LYS A 453 38.42 -12.85 -34.89
C LYS A 453 37.57 -13.56 -35.92
N SER A 454 37.16 -12.80 -36.95
CA SER A 454 36.85 -13.22 -38.31
C SER A 454 35.95 -14.43 -38.56
N LYS A 455 34.74 -14.16 -39.05
CA LYS A 455 34.22 -14.88 -40.23
C LYS A 455 33.22 -14.00 -40.98
N SER A 456 33.65 -13.56 -42.16
CA SER A 456 32.81 -12.95 -43.17
C SER A 456 31.84 -13.99 -43.73
N SER A 457 30.54 -13.71 -43.67
CA SER A 457 29.57 -14.42 -44.49
C SER A 457 28.57 -13.42 -45.08
N SER A 458 28.50 -13.51 -46.36
CA SER A 458 27.77 -12.76 -47.38
C SER A 458 26.34 -12.34 -47.02
N SER A 459 26.08 -11.04 -47.11
CA SER A 459 24.81 -10.40 -47.10
C SER A 459 24.00 -10.70 -48.38
N ALA A 460 22.81 -11.29 -48.20
CA ALA A 460 21.79 -11.28 -49.25
C ALA A 460 21.11 -9.92 -49.24
N VAL A 461 21.30 -9.17 -50.30
CA VAL A 461 20.67 -7.89 -50.57
C VAL A 461 19.19 -8.16 -50.84
N SER A 462 18.31 -7.82 -49.92
CA SER A 462 16.88 -7.67 -50.21
C SER A 462 16.60 -6.29 -50.79
N GLY A 463 15.93 -6.27 -51.96
CA GLY A 463 15.68 -5.05 -52.71
C GLY A 463 14.82 -4.02 -51.97
N PRO A 464 14.86 -2.76 -52.43
CA PRO A 464 14.17 -1.66 -51.80
C PRO A 464 12.65 -1.74 -52.09
N GLY A 465 11.81 -1.82 -51.06
CA GLY A 465 10.40 -1.53 -51.22
C GLY A 465 9.35 -2.31 -50.47
N ALA A 466 9.71 -3.21 -49.53
CA ALA A 466 8.68 -3.83 -48.69
C ALA A 466 8.41 -2.98 -47.45
N PRO A 467 7.14 -2.67 -47.10
CA PRO A 467 6.82 -2.01 -45.85
C PRO A 467 7.28 -2.86 -44.68
N LEU A 468 7.99 -2.23 -43.75
CA LEU A 468 8.37 -2.88 -42.48
C LEU A 468 7.07 -3.27 -41.78
N GLY A 469 6.89 -4.58 -41.59
CA GLY A 469 5.68 -5.14 -41.02
C GLY A 469 5.47 -4.70 -39.58
N THR A 470 4.69 -3.63 -39.41
CA THR A 470 4.34 -3.07 -38.09
C THR A 470 3.46 -4.00 -37.24
N ASN A 471 2.75 -4.94 -37.85
CA ASN A 471 1.66 -5.66 -37.17
C ASN A 471 2.08 -6.91 -36.40
N GLN A 472 3.18 -7.58 -36.75
CA GLN A 472 3.69 -8.73 -35.97
C GLN A 472 4.75 -8.35 -34.93
N ALA A 473 5.58 -7.35 -35.25
CA ALA A 473 6.62 -6.86 -34.36
C ALA A 473 6.07 -6.04 -33.18
N LEU A 474 4.96 -5.33 -33.36
CA LEU A 474 4.33 -4.51 -32.32
C LEU A 474 3.72 -5.32 -31.17
N GLY A 475 3.08 -6.45 -31.45
CA GLY A 475 2.53 -7.31 -30.40
C GLY A 475 3.64 -7.93 -29.53
N GLN A 476 4.83 -8.10 -30.07
CA GLN A 476 5.98 -8.68 -29.38
C GLN A 476 6.85 -7.61 -28.69
N ALA A 477 7.09 -6.46 -29.34
CA ALA A 477 7.81 -5.33 -28.74
C ALA A 477 7.04 -4.70 -27.54
N MET A 478 5.73 -4.87 -27.50
CA MET A 478 4.90 -4.36 -26.40
C MET A 478 4.92 -5.27 -25.16
N SER A 479 5.22 -6.57 -25.30
CA SER A 479 5.54 -7.43 -24.14
C SER A 479 6.87 -7.04 -23.53
N SER A 480 7.78 -6.46 -24.32
CA SER A 480 9.09 -5.98 -23.91
C SER A 480 9.08 -4.58 -23.32
N ALA A 481 8.15 -3.71 -23.70
CA ALA A 481 7.97 -2.42 -23.03
C ALA A 481 7.61 -2.58 -21.55
N ALA A 482 6.80 -3.58 -21.21
CA ALA A 482 6.57 -3.98 -19.82
C ALA A 482 7.86 -4.52 -19.14
N SER A 483 8.81 -5.08 -19.90
CA SER A 483 10.13 -5.50 -19.42
C SER A 483 11.12 -4.34 -19.29
N TYR A 484 11.01 -3.34 -20.18
CA TYR A 484 11.92 -2.21 -20.24
C TYR A 484 11.80 -1.30 -19.01
N ASN A 485 10.59 -1.08 -18.50
CA ASN A 485 10.35 -0.36 -17.23
C ASN A 485 10.94 -1.07 -15.99
N LYS A 486 11.45 -2.29 -16.11
CA LYS A 486 12.02 -3.06 -14.99
C LYS A 486 13.44 -2.69 -14.63
N ASN A 487 14.23 -2.20 -15.59
CA ASN A 487 15.67 -1.99 -15.41
C ASN A 487 16.08 -0.52 -15.31
N ILE A 488 15.13 0.42 -15.51
CA ILE A 488 15.41 1.84 -15.32
C ILE A 488 15.24 2.15 -13.83
N GLN A 489 16.35 2.06 -13.08
CA GLN A 489 16.50 2.84 -11.87
C GLN A 489 16.49 4.30 -12.29
N LEU A 490 15.38 5.00 -12.07
CA LEU A 490 15.32 6.44 -12.23
C LEU A 490 16.46 7.07 -11.42
N PRO A 491 17.27 7.94 -11.99
CA PRO A 491 18.30 8.64 -11.21
C PRO A 491 17.59 9.40 -10.08
N ALA A 492 18.09 9.20 -8.87
CA ALA A 492 17.64 9.90 -7.68
C ALA A 492 17.80 11.42 -7.93
N GLY A 493 16.71 12.12 -8.23
CA GLY A 493 16.82 13.57 -8.44
C GLY A 493 15.65 14.29 -9.08
N LYS A 494 14.64 13.62 -9.62
CA LYS A 494 13.41 14.33 -10.02
C LYS A 494 12.30 13.98 -9.04
N LYS A 495 11.88 15.00 -8.28
CA LYS A 495 10.67 14.95 -7.45
C LYS A 495 9.54 14.38 -8.29
N GLN A 496 9.10 13.16 -8.00
CA GLN A 496 7.81 12.68 -8.44
C GLN A 496 6.74 13.50 -7.70
N GLU A 497 6.33 14.60 -8.30
CA GLU A 497 5.03 15.19 -8.01
C GLU A 497 3.98 14.23 -8.56
N GLY A 498 3.31 13.52 -7.68
CA GLY A 498 2.17 12.68 -8.02
C GLY A 498 2.34 11.18 -7.76
N LEU A 499 2.65 10.81 -6.52
CA LEU A 499 2.02 9.63 -5.95
C LEU A 499 0.52 9.95 -5.89
N SER A 500 -0.26 9.35 -6.80
CA SER A 500 -1.71 9.38 -6.70
C SER A 500 -2.12 9.02 -5.28
N GLU A 501 -3.09 9.72 -4.71
CA GLU A 501 -3.66 9.49 -3.38
C GLU A 501 -4.10 8.03 -3.14
N ASP A 502 -4.18 7.21 -4.20
CA ASP A 502 -4.52 5.78 -4.18
C ASP A 502 -3.42 4.83 -3.69
N SER A 503 -2.17 5.29 -3.48
CA SER A 503 -1.14 4.47 -2.82
C SER A 503 -1.09 4.68 -1.30
N CYS A 504 -1.85 5.63 -0.78
CA CYS A 504 -2.22 5.65 0.62
C CYS A 504 -3.21 4.51 0.84
N LEU A 505 -2.74 3.40 1.40
CA LEU A 505 -3.61 2.36 1.97
C LEU A 505 -4.73 3.06 2.73
N PRO A 506 -6.01 2.77 2.43
CA PRO A 506 -7.09 3.30 3.24
C PRO A 506 -6.79 2.91 4.67
N LEU A 507 -6.82 3.88 5.57
CA LEU A 507 -6.96 3.63 6.99
C LEU A 507 -8.33 2.99 7.12
N GLU A 508 -8.41 1.66 6.98
CA GLU A 508 -9.57 0.97 7.51
C GLU A 508 -9.66 1.37 8.97
N PRO A 509 -10.82 1.79 9.45
CA PRO A 509 -11.06 1.93 10.86
C PRO A 509 -11.06 0.52 11.44
N GLU A 510 -9.87 -0.07 11.63
CA GLU A 510 -9.74 -1.23 12.49
C GLU A 510 -10.28 -0.79 13.84
N GLY A 511 -11.37 -1.43 14.25
CA GLY A 511 -11.99 -1.18 15.52
C GLY A 511 -10.97 -1.47 16.61
N ASP A 512 -10.30 -0.42 17.05
CA ASP A 512 -9.54 -0.46 18.28
C ASP A 512 -10.52 -0.87 19.37
N VAL A 513 -10.30 -2.02 19.95
CA VAL A 513 -10.88 -2.37 21.25
C VAL A 513 -10.16 -1.45 22.23
N GLU A 514 -10.68 -0.23 22.41
CA GLU A 514 -10.22 0.65 23.47
C GLU A 514 -10.52 -0.06 24.78
N GLU A 515 -9.47 -0.48 25.48
CA GLU A 515 -9.61 -0.89 26.87
C GLU A 515 -10.09 0.33 27.65
N ALA A 516 -11.27 0.20 28.25
CA ALA A 516 -11.72 1.18 29.22
C ALA A 516 -10.69 1.21 30.35
N PRO A 517 -10.30 2.39 30.85
CA PRO A 517 -9.38 2.47 31.98
C PRO A 517 -9.95 1.67 33.15
N SER A 518 -9.11 0.90 33.82
CA SER A 518 -9.49 0.19 35.03
C SER A 518 -10.06 1.20 36.05
N PRO A 519 -11.10 0.87 36.77
CA PRO A 519 -11.61 1.76 37.81
C PRO A 519 -10.48 2.10 38.79
N PRO A 520 -10.41 3.34 39.30
CA PRO A 520 -9.30 3.78 40.15
C PRO A 520 -9.13 2.80 41.31
N THR A 521 -7.95 2.24 41.44
CA THR A 521 -7.53 1.44 42.57
C THR A 521 -7.50 2.32 43.81
N GLU A 522 -8.03 1.85 44.92
CA GLU A 522 -8.01 2.52 46.22
C GLU A 522 -6.60 3.07 46.54
N PRO A 523 -6.50 4.25 47.15
CA PRO A 523 -5.22 4.74 47.63
C PRO A 523 -4.70 3.75 48.72
N PRO A 524 -3.38 3.46 48.77
CA PRO A 524 -2.81 2.59 49.79
C PRO A 524 -3.12 3.17 51.17
N GLY A 525 -3.82 2.43 51.98
CA GLY A 525 -4.15 2.80 53.35
C GLY A 525 -2.90 3.17 54.12
N SER A 526 -2.87 4.37 54.66
CA SER A 526 -1.87 4.79 55.61
C SER A 526 -1.98 3.96 56.88
N PRO A 527 -0.86 3.75 57.66
CA PRO A 527 -0.73 2.76 58.70
C PRO A 527 -1.67 2.95 59.90
#